data_0158a28588b2e14ef2a46f139af5c517
#
_entry.id   0158a28588b2e14ef2a46f139af5c517
#
_cell.length_a   1.000
_cell.length_b   1.000
_cell.length_c   1.000
_cell.angle_alpha   90.00
_cell.angle_beta   90.00
_cell.angle_gamma   90.00
#
_symmetry.space_group_name_H-M   'P 1'
#
loop_
_entity.id
_entity.type
_entity.pdbx_description
1 polymer ?
#
loop_
_entity_poly.entity_id
_entity_poly.type
_entity_poly.pdbx_seq_one_letter_code
_entity_poly.pdbx_strand_id
1 'polypeptide(L)'
;ELARKIGRDAMDIHGGKAVMLGPKNYMAGGYESTPVGITVEGANIMTRSLIIFGQGAFRCHPYVLKEIEAVNLEDKNESLEQFDLHLFGHIGHSISCAVRAFVRGITDKFTPSPIEGETSIYYKQINMLSAGFAFLTDISMLVMGGELKRKETISARLGDVLSSLYLASTTLKHYEDTGEREIDLALLEWTQKTLLFEAQEKLGQTLDNFPNKAIARFVRFIIFPIGK
;
A
#
# COMPACT_ATOMS: atom_id res chain seq x y z
N GLU A 1 9.31 -8.91 -7.00
CA GLU A 1 10.07 -7.81 -7.60
C GLU A 1 11.36 -7.48 -6.84
N LEU A 2 11.32 -7.29 -5.51
CA LEU A 2 12.54 -6.99 -4.72
C LEU A 2 13.64 -8.04 -4.91
N ALA A 3 13.31 -9.33 -4.88
CA ALA A 3 14.29 -10.40 -5.11
C ALA A 3 14.98 -10.29 -6.48
N ARG A 4 14.24 -9.93 -7.53
CA ARG A 4 14.80 -9.70 -8.86
C ARG A 4 15.75 -8.51 -8.90
N LYS A 5 15.34 -7.41 -8.27
CA LYS A 5 16.16 -6.21 -8.17
C LYS A 5 17.44 -6.50 -7.39
N ILE A 6 17.34 -7.12 -6.21
CA ILE A 6 18.50 -7.48 -5.38
C ILE A 6 19.44 -8.43 -6.15
N GLY A 7 18.88 -9.45 -6.83
CA GLY A 7 19.68 -10.39 -7.62
C GLY A 7 20.46 -9.68 -8.74
N ARG A 8 19.82 -8.78 -9.46
CA ARG A 8 20.49 -7.98 -10.51
C ARG A 8 21.56 -7.06 -9.91
N ASP A 9 21.22 -6.30 -8.87
CA ASP A 9 22.15 -5.37 -8.25
C ASP A 9 23.37 -6.11 -7.64
N ALA A 10 23.15 -7.31 -7.10
CA ALA A 10 24.24 -8.18 -6.65
C ALA A 10 25.12 -8.69 -7.80
N MET A 11 24.52 -9.02 -8.95
CA MET A 11 25.29 -9.38 -10.17
C MET A 11 26.17 -8.20 -10.62
N ASP A 12 25.64 -6.98 -10.62
CA ASP A 12 26.37 -5.77 -10.98
C ASP A 12 27.55 -5.49 -10.02
N ILE A 13 27.34 -5.65 -8.73
CA ILE A 13 28.41 -5.49 -7.72
C ILE A 13 29.53 -6.50 -7.92
N HIS A 14 29.20 -7.75 -8.23
CA HIS A 14 30.20 -8.80 -8.45
C HIS A 14 30.84 -8.74 -9.84
N GLY A 15 30.24 -8.05 -10.79
CA GLY A 15 30.76 -7.86 -12.14
C GLY A 15 30.99 -9.19 -12.88
N GLY A 16 32.08 -9.27 -13.65
CA GLY A 16 32.39 -10.46 -14.46
C GLY A 16 32.46 -11.78 -13.68
N LYS A 17 32.78 -11.74 -12.39
CA LYS A 17 32.80 -12.94 -11.54
C LYS A 17 31.39 -13.54 -11.36
N ALA A 18 30.36 -12.71 -11.42
CA ALA A 18 28.98 -13.17 -11.21
C ALA A 18 28.44 -13.99 -12.40
N VAL A 19 28.93 -13.74 -13.62
CA VAL A 19 28.47 -14.44 -14.83
C VAL A 19 29.31 -15.68 -15.19
N MET A 20 30.44 -15.88 -14.52
CA MET A 20 31.29 -17.06 -14.76
C MET A 20 30.63 -18.31 -14.20
N LEU A 21 30.35 -19.28 -15.07
CA LEU A 21 29.82 -20.58 -14.64
C LEU A 21 30.96 -21.45 -14.03
N GLY A 22 30.64 -22.22 -13.04
CA GLY A 22 31.56 -23.17 -12.43
C GLY A 22 31.35 -23.32 -10.91
N PRO A 23 32.11 -24.19 -10.26
CA PRO A 23 31.86 -24.57 -8.85
C PRO A 23 32.06 -23.42 -7.85
N LYS A 24 32.70 -22.33 -8.24
CA LYS A 24 32.90 -21.15 -7.40
C LYS A 24 31.87 -20.03 -7.65
N ASN A 25 30.98 -20.19 -8.63
CA ASN A 25 29.89 -19.25 -8.87
C ASN A 25 28.66 -19.63 -8.05
N TYR A 26 28.25 -18.74 -7.17
CA TYR A 26 27.04 -18.88 -6.34
C TYR A 26 25.90 -17.94 -6.76
N MET A 27 26.12 -17.05 -7.75
CA MET A 27 25.16 -16.04 -8.13
C MET A 27 24.38 -16.39 -9.41
N ALA A 28 25.05 -16.92 -10.43
CA ALA A 28 24.42 -17.15 -11.73
C ALA A 28 23.23 -18.09 -11.65
N GLY A 29 23.34 -19.21 -10.94
CA GLY A 29 22.22 -20.15 -10.75
C GLY A 29 21.03 -19.52 -10.00
N GLY A 30 21.27 -18.67 -9.01
CA GLY A 30 20.23 -17.92 -8.32
C GLY A 30 19.53 -16.91 -9.23
N TYR A 31 20.30 -16.20 -10.04
CA TYR A 31 19.76 -15.24 -11.03
C TYR A 31 18.92 -15.95 -12.10
N GLU A 32 19.42 -17.03 -12.68
CA GLU A 32 18.73 -17.83 -13.70
C GLU A 32 17.44 -18.46 -13.16
N SER A 33 17.41 -18.89 -11.90
CA SER A 33 16.25 -19.51 -11.26
C SER A 33 15.17 -18.52 -10.81
N THR A 34 15.49 -17.22 -10.71
CA THR A 34 14.52 -16.22 -10.22
C THR A 34 13.16 -16.24 -10.95
N PRO A 35 13.08 -16.44 -12.31
CA PRO A 35 11.82 -16.52 -13.02
C PRO A 35 10.90 -17.68 -12.61
N VAL A 36 11.42 -18.71 -11.93
CA VAL A 36 10.59 -19.85 -11.48
C VAL A 36 9.49 -19.41 -10.52
N GLY A 37 9.70 -18.33 -9.77
CA GLY A 37 8.70 -17.74 -8.89
C GLY A 37 7.39 -17.40 -9.59
N ILE A 38 7.43 -17.06 -10.90
CA ILE A 38 6.21 -16.84 -11.70
C ILE A 38 5.37 -18.13 -11.82
N THR A 39 6.04 -19.27 -11.90
CA THR A 39 5.38 -20.57 -12.10
C THR A 39 4.85 -21.18 -10.81
N VAL A 40 5.63 -21.08 -9.72
CA VAL A 40 5.31 -21.77 -8.45
C VAL A 40 4.53 -20.90 -7.47
N GLU A 41 4.66 -19.58 -7.55
CA GLU A 41 4.00 -18.65 -6.62
C GLU A 41 2.89 -17.82 -7.31
N GLY A 42 2.60 -18.13 -8.56
CA GLY A 42 1.67 -17.38 -9.39
C GLY A 42 2.25 -16.09 -9.95
N ALA A 43 1.60 -15.54 -10.97
CA ALA A 43 2.03 -14.28 -11.56
C ALA A 43 1.90 -13.12 -10.56
N ASN A 44 2.95 -12.31 -10.43
CA ASN A 44 2.95 -11.12 -9.59
C ASN A 44 1.73 -10.22 -9.82
N ILE A 45 1.30 -10.08 -11.08
CA ILE A 45 0.12 -9.30 -11.45
C ILE A 45 -1.13 -9.85 -10.77
N MET A 46 -1.36 -11.17 -10.83
CA MET A 46 -2.52 -11.81 -10.22
C MET A 46 -2.47 -11.66 -8.69
N THR A 47 -1.35 -11.99 -8.07
CA THR A 47 -1.19 -11.88 -6.62
C THR A 47 -1.37 -10.44 -6.15
N ARG A 48 -0.71 -9.48 -6.78
CA ARG A 48 -0.75 -8.07 -6.40
C ARG A 48 -2.13 -7.44 -6.62
N SER A 49 -2.73 -7.67 -7.79
CA SER A 49 -3.96 -6.98 -8.17
C SER A 49 -5.22 -7.67 -7.63
N LEU A 50 -5.27 -9.01 -7.68
CA LEU A 50 -6.48 -9.75 -7.29
C LEU A 50 -6.46 -10.21 -5.84
N ILE A 51 -5.34 -10.64 -5.30
CA ILE A 51 -5.27 -11.18 -3.94
C ILE A 51 -4.98 -10.07 -2.94
N ILE A 52 -3.85 -9.38 -3.07
CA ILE A 52 -3.43 -8.38 -2.09
C ILE A 52 -4.42 -7.22 -2.06
N PHE A 53 -4.70 -6.61 -3.20
CA PHE A 53 -5.61 -5.48 -3.23
C PHE A 53 -7.07 -5.90 -3.43
N GLY A 54 -7.39 -6.66 -4.47
CA GLY A 54 -8.78 -6.99 -4.83
C GLY A 54 -9.54 -7.70 -3.70
N GLN A 55 -8.98 -8.76 -3.13
CA GLN A 55 -9.61 -9.46 -2.00
C GLN A 55 -9.39 -8.73 -0.68
N GLY A 56 -8.19 -8.16 -0.46
CA GLY A 56 -7.87 -7.44 0.75
C GLY A 56 -8.76 -6.22 0.95
N ALA A 57 -9.04 -5.44 -0.09
CA ALA A 57 -9.91 -4.28 -0.02
C ALA A 57 -11.33 -4.62 0.47
N PHE A 58 -11.88 -5.78 0.07
CA PHE A 58 -13.20 -6.20 0.53
C PHE A 58 -13.18 -6.83 1.92
N ARG A 59 -12.21 -7.71 2.19
CA ARG A 59 -12.19 -8.51 3.43
C ARG A 59 -11.65 -7.77 4.63
N CYS A 60 -10.69 -6.86 4.42
CA CYS A 60 -10.06 -6.10 5.50
C CYS A 60 -10.73 -4.75 5.73
N HIS A 61 -11.65 -4.32 4.85
CA HIS A 61 -12.41 -3.10 5.06
C HIS A 61 -13.37 -3.25 6.25
N PRO A 62 -13.46 -2.27 7.16
CA PRO A 62 -14.26 -2.40 8.37
C PRO A 62 -15.76 -2.57 8.14
N TYR A 63 -16.29 -2.17 6.97
CA TYR A 63 -17.72 -2.16 6.67
C TYR A 63 -18.12 -2.96 5.44
N VAL A 64 -17.33 -2.97 4.36
CA VAL A 64 -17.75 -3.53 3.05
C VAL A 64 -18.20 -4.99 3.15
N LEU A 65 -17.49 -5.83 3.89
CA LEU A 65 -17.90 -7.23 4.08
C LEU A 65 -19.24 -7.33 4.82
N LYS A 66 -19.42 -6.52 5.87
CA LYS A 66 -20.65 -6.47 6.67
C LYS A 66 -21.85 -5.97 5.86
N GLU A 67 -21.66 -4.99 4.98
CA GLU A 67 -22.69 -4.52 4.03
C GLU A 67 -23.11 -5.65 3.08
N ILE A 68 -22.15 -6.41 2.55
CA ILE A 68 -22.44 -7.57 1.70
C ILE A 68 -23.18 -8.67 2.47
N GLU A 69 -22.77 -8.97 3.70
CA GLU A 69 -23.42 -9.94 4.56
C GLU A 69 -24.85 -9.51 4.91
N ALA A 70 -25.05 -8.23 5.23
CA ALA A 70 -26.38 -7.68 5.53
C ALA A 70 -27.35 -7.84 4.36
N VAL A 71 -26.91 -7.59 3.13
CA VAL A 71 -27.75 -7.75 1.91
C VAL A 71 -28.16 -9.20 1.68
N ASN A 72 -27.41 -10.17 2.16
CA ASN A 72 -27.67 -11.61 1.99
C ASN A 72 -28.53 -12.22 3.11
N LEU A 73 -29.01 -11.44 4.11
CA LEU A 73 -29.92 -11.90 5.14
C LEU A 73 -31.29 -12.25 4.54
N GLU A 74 -31.92 -13.32 5.07
CA GLU A 74 -33.22 -13.80 4.59
C GLU A 74 -34.36 -12.85 5.00
N ASP A 75 -34.32 -12.29 6.21
CA ASP A 75 -35.29 -11.31 6.69
C ASP A 75 -34.95 -9.93 6.11
N LYS A 76 -35.90 -9.39 5.31
CA LYS A 76 -35.73 -8.12 4.63
C LYS A 76 -35.66 -6.91 5.57
N ASN A 77 -36.35 -6.97 6.72
CA ASN A 77 -36.34 -5.86 7.67
C ASN A 77 -35.00 -5.83 8.42
N GLU A 78 -34.53 -6.99 8.87
CA GLU A 78 -33.22 -7.14 9.49
C GLU A 78 -32.11 -6.78 8.51
N SER A 79 -32.21 -7.24 7.25
CA SER A 79 -31.28 -6.90 6.16
C SER A 79 -31.16 -5.39 5.97
N LEU A 80 -32.28 -4.67 5.91
CA LEU A 80 -32.27 -3.22 5.72
C LEU A 80 -31.67 -2.50 6.94
N GLU A 81 -32.05 -2.90 8.15
CA GLU A 81 -31.52 -2.28 9.38
C GLU A 81 -30.01 -2.47 9.51
N GLN A 82 -29.53 -3.69 9.29
CA GLN A 82 -28.08 -3.98 9.33
C GLN A 82 -27.32 -3.28 8.22
N PHE A 83 -27.87 -3.23 7.01
CA PHE A 83 -27.26 -2.52 5.89
C PHE A 83 -27.14 -1.02 6.18
N ASP A 84 -28.20 -0.37 6.65
CA ASP A 84 -28.17 1.05 6.98
C ASP A 84 -27.15 1.37 8.08
N LEU A 85 -27.09 0.53 9.12
CA LEU A 85 -26.10 0.68 10.20
C LEU A 85 -24.66 0.65 9.64
N HIS A 86 -24.36 -0.30 8.78
CA HIS A 86 -23.01 -0.45 8.21
C HIS A 86 -22.70 0.61 7.17
N LEU A 87 -23.67 1.01 6.35
CA LEU A 87 -23.53 2.07 5.37
C LEU A 87 -23.21 3.42 6.01
N PHE A 88 -23.95 3.82 7.06
CA PHE A 88 -23.67 5.07 7.78
C PHE A 88 -22.32 5.01 8.49
N GLY A 89 -21.94 3.85 9.04
CA GLY A 89 -20.60 3.63 9.58
C GLY A 89 -19.51 3.77 8.53
N HIS A 90 -19.72 3.23 7.33
CA HIS A 90 -18.79 3.34 6.20
C HIS A 90 -18.62 4.79 5.74
N ILE A 91 -19.71 5.53 5.58
CA ILE A 91 -19.67 6.97 5.23
C ILE A 91 -18.86 7.73 6.28
N GLY A 92 -19.13 7.50 7.59
CA GLY A 92 -18.37 8.11 8.67
C GLY A 92 -16.88 7.76 8.65
N HIS A 93 -16.54 6.51 8.34
CA HIS A 93 -15.15 6.06 8.16
C HIS A 93 -14.45 6.79 7.02
N SER A 94 -15.07 6.85 5.84
CA SER A 94 -14.52 7.52 4.65
C SER A 94 -14.32 9.02 4.90
N ILE A 95 -15.28 9.70 5.55
CA ILE A 95 -15.13 11.11 5.95
C ILE A 95 -13.96 11.26 6.94
N SER A 96 -13.87 10.38 7.94
CA SER A 96 -12.76 10.39 8.90
C SER A 96 -11.40 10.20 8.21
N CYS A 97 -11.32 9.29 7.23
CA CYS A 97 -10.10 9.09 6.44
C CYS A 97 -9.73 10.33 5.62
N ALA A 98 -10.72 10.97 4.97
CA ALA A 98 -10.52 12.21 4.23
C ALA A 98 -10.01 13.35 5.13
N VAL A 99 -10.65 13.58 6.27
CA VAL A 99 -10.25 14.62 7.22
C VAL A 99 -8.84 14.35 7.76
N ARG A 100 -8.54 13.11 8.14
CA ARG A 100 -7.20 12.73 8.62
C ARG A 100 -6.14 12.91 7.54
N ALA A 101 -6.40 12.52 6.30
CA ALA A 101 -5.48 12.72 5.19
C ALA A 101 -5.22 14.21 4.96
N PHE A 102 -6.27 15.03 4.91
CA PHE A 102 -6.16 16.47 4.68
C PHE A 102 -5.40 17.19 5.80
N VAL A 103 -5.81 16.98 7.06
CA VAL A 103 -5.18 17.66 8.20
C VAL A 103 -3.72 17.26 8.33
N ARG A 104 -3.41 15.97 8.21
CA ARG A 104 -2.03 15.45 8.29
C ARG A 104 -1.18 15.83 7.07
N GLY A 105 -1.82 16.08 5.93
CA GLY A 105 -1.16 16.61 4.75
C GLY A 105 -0.75 18.08 4.88
N ILE A 106 -1.40 18.84 5.79
CA ILE A 106 -1.05 20.25 6.07
C ILE A 106 -0.06 20.35 7.24
N THR A 107 -0.26 19.52 8.27
CA THR A 107 0.54 19.60 9.50
C THR A 107 0.70 18.21 10.15
N ASP A 108 1.91 17.93 10.61
CA ASP A 108 2.23 16.72 11.35
C ASP A 108 1.90 16.80 12.85
N LYS A 109 1.57 18.00 13.36
CA LYS A 109 1.34 18.25 14.79
C LYS A 109 0.26 17.36 15.42
N PHE A 110 -0.78 17.04 14.65
CA PHE A 110 -1.90 16.21 15.11
C PHE A 110 -1.78 14.75 14.65
N THR A 111 -0.62 14.36 14.13
CA THR A 111 -0.41 12.99 13.67
C THR A 111 0.20 12.17 14.81
N PRO A 112 -0.48 11.11 15.25
CA PRO A 112 0.03 10.27 16.33
C PRO A 112 1.29 9.53 15.89
N SER A 113 2.23 9.39 16.82
CA SER A 113 3.36 8.47 16.73
C SER A 113 3.39 7.64 18.02
N PRO A 114 3.64 6.33 17.95
CA PRO A 114 3.77 5.49 19.13
C PRO A 114 5.07 5.76 19.92
N ILE A 115 6.03 6.44 19.29
CA ILE A 115 7.34 6.77 19.87
C ILE A 115 7.64 8.25 19.70
N GLU A 116 8.55 8.73 20.54
CA GLU A 116 9.19 10.04 20.41
C GLU A 116 10.60 9.87 19.81
N GLY A 117 11.19 10.95 19.29
CA GLY A 117 12.52 10.94 18.71
C GLY A 117 12.55 11.05 17.18
N GLU A 118 13.73 10.88 16.60
CA GLU A 118 14.00 11.13 15.18
C GLU A 118 13.18 10.26 14.23
N THR A 119 12.94 9.01 14.59
CA THR A 119 12.18 8.05 13.78
C THR A 119 10.66 8.26 13.83
N SER A 120 10.16 9.07 14.77
CA SER A 120 8.73 9.40 14.92
C SER A 120 8.13 10.02 13.65
N ILE A 121 8.93 10.73 12.86
CA ILE A 121 8.48 11.35 11.60
C ILE A 121 7.99 10.30 10.59
N TYR A 122 8.62 9.12 10.55
CA TYR A 122 8.22 8.06 9.63
C TYR A 122 6.85 7.47 10.01
N TYR A 123 6.55 7.31 11.29
CA TYR A 123 5.20 6.92 11.75
C TYR A 123 4.14 7.93 11.34
N LYS A 124 4.46 9.22 11.45
CA LYS A 124 3.55 10.30 11.04
C LYS A 124 3.29 10.25 9.53
N GLN A 125 4.33 10.06 8.72
CA GLN A 125 4.21 9.94 7.27
C GLN A 125 3.45 8.68 6.85
N ILE A 126 3.71 7.52 7.46
CA ILE A 126 2.94 6.29 7.25
C ILE A 126 1.47 6.52 7.58
N ASN A 127 1.16 7.16 8.71
CA ASN A 127 -0.20 7.46 9.13
C ASN A 127 -0.94 8.40 8.16
N MET A 128 -0.23 9.40 7.61
CA MET A 128 -0.78 10.31 6.62
C MET A 128 -1.12 9.56 5.32
N LEU A 129 -0.14 8.84 4.76
CA LEU A 129 -0.31 8.12 3.51
C LEU A 129 -1.33 6.98 3.64
N SER A 130 -1.39 6.31 4.79
CA SER A 130 -2.41 5.28 5.07
C SER A 130 -3.83 5.84 5.07
N ALA A 131 -4.04 7.03 5.64
CA ALA A 131 -5.34 7.68 5.60
C ALA A 131 -5.73 8.08 4.17
N GLY A 132 -4.77 8.61 3.39
CA GLY A 132 -4.96 8.93 1.98
C GLY A 132 -5.23 7.69 1.13
N PHE A 133 -4.52 6.60 1.39
CA PHE A 133 -4.73 5.31 0.74
C PHE A 133 -6.14 4.75 1.02
N ALA A 134 -6.57 4.73 2.29
CA ALA A 134 -7.90 4.26 2.67
C ALA A 134 -8.99 5.08 1.96
N PHE A 135 -8.90 6.41 2.00
CA PHE A 135 -9.86 7.29 1.33
C PHE A 135 -9.89 7.08 -0.19
N LEU A 136 -8.72 7.00 -0.86
CA LEU A 136 -8.67 6.74 -2.30
C LEU A 136 -9.22 5.35 -2.66
N THR A 137 -9.02 4.35 -1.80
CA THR A 137 -9.57 3.00 -1.98
C THR A 137 -11.08 3.02 -1.95
N ASP A 138 -11.70 3.69 -0.95
CA ASP A 138 -13.14 3.83 -0.83
C ASP A 138 -13.73 4.54 -2.06
N ILE A 139 -13.15 5.66 -2.48
CA ILE A 139 -13.59 6.37 -3.67
C ILE A 139 -13.41 5.50 -4.93
N SER A 140 -12.35 4.69 -4.99
CA SER A 140 -12.13 3.78 -6.13
C SER A 140 -13.20 2.68 -6.19
N MET A 141 -13.56 2.12 -5.05
CA MET A 141 -14.64 1.12 -4.96
C MET A 141 -16.00 1.75 -5.31
N LEU A 142 -16.28 2.95 -4.81
CA LEU A 142 -17.52 3.67 -5.07
C LEU A 142 -17.69 4.02 -6.56
N VAL A 143 -16.64 4.52 -7.20
CA VAL A 143 -16.72 5.01 -8.59
C VAL A 143 -16.64 3.89 -9.63
N MET A 144 -15.86 2.86 -9.35
CA MET A 144 -15.59 1.78 -10.30
C MET A 144 -16.33 0.48 -9.97
N GLY A 145 -16.72 0.27 -8.72
CA GLY A 145 -17.42 -0.94 -8.31
C GLY A 145 -16.71 -2.21 -8.78
N GLY A 146 -17.44 -3.12 -9.39
CA GLY A 146 -16.90 -4.37 -9.91
C GLY A 146 -15.90 -4.21 -11.07
N GLU A 147 -15.87 -3.06 -11.74
CA GLU A 147 -14.88 -2.80 -12.80
C GLU A 147 -13.46 -2.57 -12.24
N LEU A 148 -13.33 -2.25 -10.97
CA LEU A 148 -12.02 -2.10 -10.34
C LEU A 148 -11.15 -3.36 -10.53
N LYS A 149 -11.76 -4.55 -10.56
CA LYS A 149 -11.08 -5.83 -10.85
C LYS A 149 -10.53 -5.90 -12.28
N ARG A 150 -11.16 -5.21 -13.23
CA ARG A 150 -10.73 -5.15 -14.64
C ARG A 150 -9.73 -4.04 -14.90
N LYS A 151 -9.70 -3.04 -14.03
CA LYS A 151 -8.76 -1.92 -14.10
C LYS A 151 -7.46 -2.26 -13.37
N GLU A 152 -6.80 -3.33 -13.84
CA GLU A 152 -5.63 -3.95 -13.20
C GLU A 152 -4.51 -2.96 -12.89
N THR A 153 -4.29 -1.96 -13.76
CA THR A 153 -3.27 -0.94 -13.52
C THR A 153 -3.56 -0.09 -12.27
N ILE A 154 -4.83 0.22 -12.00
CA ILE A 154 -5.24 0.97 -10.82
C ILE A 154 -5.12 0.08 -9.57
N SER A 155 -5.69 -1.13 -9.65
CA SER A 155 -5.62 -2.13 -8.57
C SER A 155 -4.17 -2.46 -8.20
N ALA A 156 -3.31 -2.61 -9.20
CA ALA A 156 -1.89 -2.88 -9.00
C ALA A 156 -1.18 -1.73 -8.27
N ARG A 157 -1.43 -0.48 -8.65
CA ARG A 157 -0.84 0.68 -7.98
C ARG A 157 -1.31 0.80 -6.52
N LEU A 158 -2.59 0.57 -6.27
CA LEU A 158 -3.11 0.54 -4.90
C LEU A 158 -2.51 -0.61 -4.09
N GLY A 159 -2.30 -1.78 -4.70
CA GLY A 159 -1.55 -2.89 -4.10
C GLY A 159 -0.10 -2.53 -3.80
N ASP A 160 0.57 -1.78 -4.68
CA ASP A 160 1.93 -1.28 -4.46
C ASP A 160 1.99 -0.31 -3.28
N VAL A 161 1.01 0.61 -3.15
CA VAL A 161 0.90 1.51 -2.00
C VAL A 161 0.80 0.72 -0.69
N LEU A 162 -0.12 -0.25 -0.64
CA LEU A 162 -0.27 -1.12 0.53
C LEU A 162 1.03 -1.84 0.88
N SER A 163 1.70 -2.42 -0.12
CA SER A 163 2.95 -3.14 0.07
C SER A 163 4.06 -2.23 0.60
N SER A 164 4.22 -1.03 0.03
CA SER A 164 5.24 -0.07 0.47
C SER A 164 4.97 0.43 1.90
N LEU A 165 3.72 0.73 2.25
CA LEU A 165 3.34 1.13 3.61
C LEU A 165 3.54 0.01 4.62
N TYR A 166 3.21 -1.23 4.25
CA TYR A 166 3.44 -2.41 5.09
C TYR A 166 4.93 -2.63 5.35
N LEU A 167 5.76 -2.61 4.29
CA LEU A 167 7.21 -2.75 4.41
C LEU A 167 7.82 -1.60 5.23
N ALA A 168 7.38 -0.37 5.03
CA ALA A 168 7.83 0.76 5.83
C ALA A 168 7.51 0.54 7.32
N SER A 169 6.28 0.11 7.63
CA SER A 169 5.87 -0.17 9.02
C SER A 169 6.69 -1.30 9.65
N THR A 170 6.91 -2.39 8.91
CA THR A 170 7.63 -3.56 9.43
C THR A 170 9.12 -3.30 9.61
N THR A 171 9.75 -2.55 8.71
CA THR A 171 11.17 -2.18 8.85
C THR A 171 11.40 -1.22 10.01
N LEU A 172 10.47 -0.28 10.22
CA LEU A 172 10.52 0.63 11.36
C LEU A 172 10.35 -0.13 12.68
N LYS A 173 9.36 -1.02 12.74
CA LYS A 173 9.14 -1.87 13.91
C LYS A 173 10.33 -2.81 14.19
N HIS A 174 10.94 -3.38 13.15
CA HIS A 174 12.12 -4.21 13.29
C HIS A 174 13.30 -3.44 13.90
N TYR A 175 13.53 -2.20 13.46
CA TYR A 175 14.56 -1.35 14.01
C TYR A 175 14.38 -1.12 15.51
N GLU A 176 13.16 -0.82 15.95
CA GLU A 176 12.83 -0.68 17.37
C GLU A 176 13.06 -1.99 18.15
N ASP A 177 12.55 -3.11 17.65
CA ASP A 177 12.64 -4.41 18.31
C ASP A 177 14.09 -4.92 18.43
N THR A 178 14.98 -4.48 17.54
CA THR A 178 16.42 -4.83 17.58
C THR A 178 17.25 -3.88 18.43
N GLY A 179 16.62 -2.93 19.12
CA GLY A 179 17.26 -2.04 20.08
C GLY A 179 17.90 -0.79 19.47
N GLU A 180 17.36 -0.31 18.34
CA GLU A 180 17.69 0.99 17.73
C GLU A 180 19.19 1.20 17.50
N ARG A 181 19.85 0.20 16.91
CA ARG A 181 21.30 0.26 16.72
C ARG A 181 21.68 1.40 15.77
N GLU A 182 22.58 2.26 16.19
CA GLU A 182 23.05 3.42 15.43
C GLU A 182 23.53 3.04 14.00
N ILE A 183 24.20 1.90 13.88
CA ILE A 183 24.71 1.41 12.59
C ILE A 183 23.60 1.13 11.57
N ASP A 184 22.39 0.82 12.04
CA ASP A 184 21.24 0.50 11.17
C ASP A 184 20.41 1.76 10.83
N LEU A 185 20.62 2.88 11.50
CA LEU A 185 19.83 4.09 11.33
C LEU A 185 19.89 4.62 9.89
N ALA A 186 21.07 4.71 9.30
CA ALA A 186 21.23 5.19 7.92
C ALA A 186 20.51 4.29 6.90
N LEU A 187 20.52 2.97 7.13
CA LEU A 187 19.81 2.01 6.29
C LEU A 187 18.30 2.12 6.48
N LEU A 188 17.85 2.30 7.71
CA LEU A 188 16.43 2.57 8.02
C LEU A 188 15.96 3.83 7.31
N GLU A 189 16.67 4.94 7.45
CA GLU A 189 16.31 6.19 6.80
C GLU A 189 16.19 6.08 5.29
N TRP A 190 17.18 5.44 4.66
CA TRP A 190 17.13 5.20 3.22
C TRP A 190 15.91 4.37 2.83
N THR A 191 15.65 3.30 3.57
CA THR A 191 14.51 2.40 3.33
C THR A 191 13.18 3.13 3.49
N GLN A 192 13.01 3.90 4.58
CA GLN A 192 11.79 4.66 4.83
C GLN A 192 11.55 5.71 3.73
N LYS A 193 12.57 6.51 3.41
CA LYS A 193 12.48 7.53 2.35
C LYS A 193 12.10 6.89 1.00
N THR A 194 12.69 5.76 0.65
CA THR A 194 12.39 5.04 -0.60
C THR A 194 10.96 4.53 -0.64
N LEU A 195 10.52 3.80 0.41
CA LEU A 195 9.20 3.17 0.44
C LEU A 195 8.06 4.21 0.53
N LEU A 196 8.25 5.26 1.32
CA LEU A 196 7.26 6.33 1.44
C LEU A 196 7.15 7.16 0.16
N PHE A 197 8.28 7.41 -0.51
CA PHE A 197 8.28 8.04 -1.84
C PHE A 197 7.56 7.16 -2.87
N GLU A 198 7.83 5.86 -2.90
CA GLU A 198 7.13 4.92 -3.79
C GLU A 198 5.62 4.91 -3.53
N ALA A 199 5.20 4.85 -2.27
CA ALA A 199 3.78 4.91 -1.90
C ALA A 199 3.12 6.22 -2.39
N GLN A 200 3.77 7.37 -2.17
CA GLN A 200 3.30 8.67 -2.63
C GLN A 200 3.20 8.75 -4.15
N GLU A 201 4.22 8.26 -4.87
CA GLU A 201 4.22 8.21 -6.34
C GLU A 201 3.07 7.35 -6.87
N LYS A 202 2.83 6.17 -6.29
CA LYS A 202 1.75 5.28 -6.72
C LYS A 202 0.36 5.87 -6.45
N LEU A 203 0.17 6.56 -5.33
CA LEU A 203 -1.06 7.33 -5.08
C LEU A 203 -1.27 8.41 -6.15
N GLY A 204 -0.24 9.18 -6.44
CA GLY A 204 -0.26 10.20 -7.49
C GLY A 204 -0.60 9.63 -8.86
N GLN A 205 0.08 8.57 -9.27
CA GLN A 205 -0.16 7.88 -10.56
C GLN A 205 -1.58 7.28 -10.64
N THR A 206 -2.14 6.81 -9.52
CA THR A 206 -3.53 6.34 -9.48
C THR A 206 -4.49 7.47 -9.77
N LEU A 207 -4.30 8.63 -9.16
CA LEU A 207 -5.10 9.84 -9.39
C LEU A 207 -4.95 10.38 -10.82
N ASP A 208 -3.74 10.35 -11.39
CA ASP A 208 -3.50 10.77 -12.78
C ASP A 208 -4.27 9.94 -13.80
N ASN A 209 -4.47 8.67 -13.49
CA ASN A 209 -5.16 7.72 -14.37
C ASN A 209 -6.59 7.39 -13.91
N PHE A 210 -7.11 8.12 -12.92
CA PHE A 210 -8.47 7.91 -12.42
C PHE A 210 -9.51 8.24 -13.50
N PRO A 211 -10.58 7.42 -13.65
CA PRO A 211 -11.55 7.59 -14.74
C PRO A 211 -12.24 8.97 -14.74
N ASN A 212 -12.64 9.44 -13.56
CA ASN A 212 -13.29 10.75 -13.42
C ASN A 212 -12.28 11.81 -12.95
N LYS A 213 -11.95 12.73 -13.84
CA LYS A 213 -10.94 13.77 -13.57
C LYS A 213 -11.36 14.81 -12.52
N ALA A 214 -12.66 15.07 -12.36
CA ALA A 214 -13.15 16.00 -11.34
C ALA A 214 -12.98 15.37 -9.94
N ILE A 215 -13.37 14.12 -9.78
CA ILE A 215 -13.17 13.35 -8.55
C ILE A 215 -11.67 13.22 -8.25
N ALA A 216 -10.86 12.89 -9.25
CA ALA A 216 -9.41 12.78 -9.08
C ALA A 216 -8.77 14.08 -8.54
N ARG A 217 -9.19 15.24 -9.06
CA ARG A 217 -8.70 16.55 -8.57
C ARG A 217 -9.12 16.81 -7.13
N PHE A 218 -10.37 16.52 -6.80
CA PHE A 218 -10.89 16.67 -5.44
C PHE A 218 -10.12 15.76 -4.46
N VAL A 219 -9.97 14.48 -4.78
CA VAL A 219 -9.24 13.52 -3.95
C VAL A 219 -7.76 13.91 -3.82
N ARG A 220 -7.14 14.40 -4.90
CA ARG A 220 -5.78 14.92 -4.88
C ARG A 220 -5.61 16.08 -3.90
N PHE A 221 -6.55 17.01 -3.92
CA PHE A 221 -6.55 18.13 -2.98
C PHE A 221 -6.66 17.67 -1.52
N ILE A 222 -7.44 16.62 -1.26
CA ILE A 222 -7.57 16.05 0.09
C ILE A 222 -6.28 15.33 0.53
N ILE A 223 -5.67 14.54 -0.34
CA ILE A 223 -4.49 13.72 0.02
C ILE A 223 -3.19 14.57 0.00
N PHE A 224 -3.08 15.49 -0.94
CA PHE A 224 -1.89 16.32 -1.16
C PHE A 224 -2.27 17.81 -1.17
N PRO A 225 -2.73 18.39 -0.05
CA PRO A 225 -3.27 19.75 0.00
C PRO A 225 -2.23 20.84 -0.29
N ILE A 226 -0.97 20.60 0.02
CA ILE A 226 0.16 21.53 -0.23
C ILE A 226 1.06 21.08 -1.40
N GLY A 227 0.57 20.14 -2.19
CA GLY A 227 1.33 19.57 -3.31
C GLY A 227 1.98 18.22 -2.96
N LYS A 228 2.52 17.59 -4.01
CA LYS A 228 3.14 16.26 -3.95
C LYS A 228 4.64 16.39 -3.71
#